data_637d040076788d0ced394df4eb47aff3
#
_entry.id   637d040076788d0ced394df4eb47aff3
#
_cell.length_a   1.000
_cell.length_b   1.000
_cell.length_c   1.000
_cell.angle_alpha   90.00
_cell.angle_beta   90.00
_cell.angle_gamma   90.00
#
_symmetry.space_group_name_H-M   'P 1'
#
loop_
_entity.id
_entity.type
_entity.pdbx_description
1 polymer ?
#
loop_
_entity_poly.entity_id
_entity_poly.type
_entity_poly.pdbx_seq_one_letter_code
_entity_poly.pdbx_strand_id
1 'polypeptide(L)'
;MNILKNFTAALLLAVPLFQADLTAQSDNLMKAILYLSGADSEEELDEQEMERFSVLASSPLEINLVSRSRMATCGLMSQYQVASLMDYRLRNGDVLSVSELAAVDGFGEDYANALRPFISFASNALPGQTEIGSKRLTNEALARSAVKGKDFNYGAKYRMNYGESFEFSSAARTKYSDKERFPPSAWAMNMTYFGKRRIGKVIIGDFNARFGQGLTLWSGMSMSGLSSSSSFSKRPSGLSPSWSWSGIGSHRGVAADFTAGRMVLSAFVSFPGLRSWCESGKPAEISLMTGANITLHSRNGQLSLTGYCLTEPMNMPVRPKTGKLSGDFRRSWRGVDYFGEFAWDFSGKSPGAILGAVFPLGGDWKLSSAVHSYSSSFGSDYTGGIRGWTKTSDEHGVAIGLEKSGAFLTADLALKDGDRSKRQVRVLFKLPLQLTGTSVLSIRITERFRPYEEVLRYRTGARCDLDWSSSGLSARYGPSDKPAWKIRGRLEGLLCRSLAGLAYLEGGRKTDWFSAYLRGTIFIVDNWDDRIYSYERDAPGNFTVPAYYGRGWSLSAVSGCKLRLGRGRTLKLYFRASTMAYSFMKEPKPSVSEAKAQAVVMF
;
A
#
# COMPACT_ATOMS: atom_id res chain seq x y z
N MET A 1 20.45 8.34 30.85
CA MET A 1 20.64 7.09 31.61
C MET A 1 19.36 6.26 31.77
N ASN A 2 18.18 6.87 31.94
CA ASN A 2 16.91 6.13 32.05
C ASN A 2 16.44 5.47 30.74
N ILE A 3 16.81 5.99 29.57
CA ILE A 3 16.43 5.45 28.25
C ILE A 3 17.15 4.14 27.97
N LEU A 4 18.45 4.05 28.29
CA LEU A 4 19.20 2.81 28.12
C LEU A 4 18.62 1.68 29.01
N LYS A 5 18.13 2.03 30.22
CA LYS A 5 17.48 1.08 31.12
C LYS A 5 16.11 0.62 30.62
N ASN A 6 15.32 1.51 30.02
CA ASN A 6 14.02 1.13 29.43
C ASN A 6 14.23 0.34 28.12
N PHE A 7 15.27 0.67 27.36
CA PHE A 7 15.65 -0.04 26.14
C PHE A 7 16.17 -1.44 26.44
N THR A 8 17.04 -1.58 27.45
CA THR A 8 17.53 -2.89 27.92
C THR A 8 16.39 -3.70 28.55
N ALA A 9 15.44 -3.10 29.27
CA ALA A 9 14.30 -3.81 29.81
C ALA A 9 13.33 -4.30 28.71
N ALA A 10 13.04 -3.50 27.68
CA ALA A 10 12.25 -3.92 26.55
C ALA A 10 12.95 -5.00 25.71
N LEU A 11 14.27 -4.87 25.52
CA LEU A 11 15.08 -5.87 24.78
C LEU A 11 15.21 -7.18 25.59
N LEU A 12 15.38 -7.12 26.90
CA LEU A 12 15.47 -8.31 27.78
C LEU A 12 14.13 -9.02 27.94
N LEU A 13 13.00 -8.30 27.84
CA LEU A 13 11.66 -8.88 27.80
C LEU A 13 11.33 -9.51 26.44
N ALA A 14 11.95 -9.03 25.36
CA ALA A 14 11.71 -9.53 24.01
C ALA A 14 12.44 -10.88 23.73
N VAL A 15 13.65 -11.07 24.29
CA VAL A 15 14.47 -12.26 24.02
C VAL A 15 13.80 -13.59 24.37
N PRO A 16 13.16 -13.77 25.55
CA PRO A 16 12.47 -15.04 25.85
C PRO A 16 11.17 -15.22 25.05
N LEU A 17 10.54 -14.16 24.56
CA LEU A 17 9.29 -14.23 23.79
C LEU A 17 9.50 -14.72 22.34
N PHE A 18 10.72 -14.61 21.80
CA PHE A 18 11.08 -15.19 20.49
C PHE A 18 11.20 -16.73 20.47
N GLN A 19 11.12 -17.37 21.60
CA GLN A 19 11.23 -18.84 21.69
C GLN A 19 9.90 -19.59 21.60
N ALA A 20 8.76 -18.88 21.56
CA ALA A 20 7.45 -19.50 21.45
C ALA A 20 7.20 -20.03 20.03
N ASP A 21 6.87 -21.32 19.90
CA ASP A 21 6.42 -21.93 18.65
C ASP A 21 5.00 -21.46 18.33
N LEU A 22 4.88 -20.64 17.28
CA LEU A 22 3.64 -20.02 16.84
C LEU A 22 3.04 -20.79 15.66
N THR A 23 2.13 -21.70 15.93
CA THR A 23 1.37 -22.41 14.90
C THR A 23 -0.10 -22.10 14.99
N ALA A 24 -0.70 -21.49 13.95
CA ALA A 24 -2.14 -21.55 13.65
C ALA A 24 -2.66 -20.60 12.56
N GLN A 25 -3.82 -20.85 11.97
CA GLN A 25 -4.38 -20.25 10.73
C GLN A 25 -5.53 -19.26 10.97
N SER A 26 -5.58 -18.07 10.29
CA SER A 26 -6.63 -17.06 10.43
C SER A 26 -6.96 -16.15 9.28
N ASP A 27 -8.10 -15.48 9.46
CA ASP A 27 -8.71 -14.42 8.70
C ASP A 27 -7.85 -13.14 8.68
N ASN A 28 -7.22 -12.81 7.54
CA ASN A 28 -6.38 -11.64 7.49
C ASN A 28 -6.19 -11.01 6.12
N LEU A 29 -7.29 -10.67 5.47
CA LEU A 29 -7.22 -9.80 4.29
C LEU A 29 -6.42 -8.52 4.60
N MET A 30 -6.66 -7.90 5.77
CA MET A 30 -5.95 -6.68 6.17
C MET A 30 -4.46 -6.94 6.45
N LYS A 31 -4.11 -8.05 7.13
CA LYS A 31 -2.70 -8.41 7.34
C LYS A 31 -1.99 -8.73 6.02
N ALA A 32 -2.68 -9.38 5.08
CA ALA A 32 -2.16 -9.61 3.74
C ALA A 32 -1.92 -8.28 3.00
N ILE A 33 -2.86 -7.33 3.11
CA ILE A 33 -2.72 -5.98 2.55
C ILE A 33 -1.51 -5.26 3.16
N LEU A 34 -1.38 -5.24 4.47
CA LEU A 34 -0.24 -4.61 5.17
C LEU A 34 1.10 -5.23 4.74
N TYR A 35 1.17 -6.55 4.68
CA TYR A 35 2.38 -7.24 4.23
C TYR A 35 2.74 -6.92 2.77
N LEU A 36 1.75 -6.91 1.88
CA LEU A 36 1.95 -6.64 0.45
C LEU A 36 2.23 -5.16 0.16
N SER A 37 1.65 -4.24 0.91
CA SER A 37 1.93 -2.79 0.79
C SER A 37 3.25 -2.39 1.43
N GLY A 38 3.73 -3.16 2.42
CA GLY A 38 4.85 -2.81 3.27
C GLY A 38 4.52 -1.76 4.32
N ALA A 39 3.23 -1.49 4.53
CA ALA A 39 2.76 -0.57 5.56
C ALA A 39 2.89 -1.19 6.96
N ASP A 40 3.19 -0.36 7.94
CA ASP A 40 3.35 -0.79 9.32
C ASP A 40 2.01 -1.01 10.03
N SER A 41 1.02 -0.20 9.68
CA SER A 41 -0.31 -0.25 10.27
C SER A 41 -1.38 0.12 9.25
N GLU A 42 -2.64 -0.15 9.59
CA GLU A 42 -3.79 0.18 8.76
C GLU A 42 -3.86 1.70 8.46
N GLU A 43 -3.43 2.51 9.40
CA GLU A 43 -3.42 3.97 9.32
C GLU A 43 -2.41 4.53 8.29
N GLU A 44 -1.44 3.72 7.87
CA GLU A 44 -0.41 4.10 6.90
C GLU A 44 -0.78 3.78 5.45
N LEU A 45 -1.84 3.01 5.24
CA LEU A 45 -2.35 2.73 3.88
C LEU A 45 -2.94 3.99 3.25
N ASP A 46 -2.96 4.05 1.93
CA ASP A 46 -3.66 5.08 1.20
C ASP A 46 -4.97 4.57 0.58
N GLU A 47 -5.84 5.50 0.18
CA GLU A 47 -7.13 5.18 -0.44
C GLU A 47 -6.93 4.38 -1.76
N GLN A 48 -5.86 4.66 -2.50
CA GLN A 48 -5.56 3.98 -3.76
C GLN A 48 -5.15 2.52 -3.56
N GLU A 49 -4.34 2.26 -2.55
CA GLU A 49 -3.94 0.90 -2.19
C GLU A 49 -5.12 0.08 -1.67
N MET A 50 -5.90 0.65 -0.74
CA MET A 50 -7.09 -0.01 -0.21
C MET A 50 -8.09 -0.35 -1.31
N GLU A 51 -8.28 0.54 -2.27
CA GLU A 51 -9.16 0.30 -3.40
C GLU A 51 -8.65 -0.83 -4.30
N ARG A 52 -7.37 -0.80 -4.67
CA ARG A 52 -6.73 -1.84 -5.47
C ARG A 52 -6.89 -3.24 -4.84
N PHE A 53 -6.57 -3.36 -3.56
CA PHE A 53 -6.70 -4.62 -2.84
C PHE A 53 -8.17 -5.06 -2.70
N SER A 54 -9.09 -4.12 -2.50
CA SER A 54 -10.54 -4.43 -2.43
C SER A 54 -11.07 -5.00 -3.74
N VAL A 55 -10.66 -4.44 -4.88
CA VAL A 55 -11.01 -4.94 -6.21
C VAL A 55 -10.45 -6.34 -6.42
N LEU A 56 -9.17 -6.56 -6.13
CA LEU A 56 -8.52 -7.86 -6.30
C LEU A 56 -9.09 -8.92 -5.35
N ALA A 57 -9.46 -8.57 -4.13
CA ALA A 57 -10.14 -9.49 -3.22
C ALA A 57 -11.56 -9.85 -3.68
N SER A 58 -12.25 -8.94 -4.38
CA SER A 58 -13.59 -9.22 -4.93
C SER A 58 -13.57 -9.99 -6.25
N SER A 59 -12.48 -9.92 -7.01
CA SER A 59 -12.24 -10.60 -8.29
C SER A 59 -10.77 -11.02 -8.34
N PRO A 60 -10.41 -12.17 -7.74
CA PRO A 60 -9.03 -12.65 -7.69
C PRO A 60 -8.42 -12.85 -9.08
N LEU A 61 -7.13 -12.54 -9.20
CA LEU A 61 -6.38 -12.66 -10.45
C LEU A 61 -6.11 -14.15 -10.77
N GLU A 62 -6.53 -14.61 -11.92
CA GLU A 62 -6.32 -15.99 -12.39
C GLU A 62 -4.90 -16.16 -12.95
N ILE A 63 -3.92 -16.44 -12.10
CA ILE A 63 -2.48 -16.37 -12.41
C ILE A 63 -2.03 -17.30 -13.57
N ASN A 64 -2.78 -18.35 -13.86
CA ASN A 64 -2.50 -19.26 -14.98
C ASN A 64 -3.14 -18.83 -16.31
N LEU A 65 -4.14 -17.97 -16.27
CA LEU A 65 -4.93 -17.62 -17.44
C LEU A 65 -4.63 -16.22 -17.97
N VAL A 66 -4.26 -15.29 -17.07
CA VAL A 66 -3.98 -13.89 -17.44
C VAL A 66 -2.65 -13.73 -18.16
N SER A 67 -2.55 -12.71 -19.02
CA SER A 67 -1.34 -12.35 -19.72
C SER A 67 -0.28 -11.77 -18.78
N ARG A 68 1.02 -11.87 -19.16
CA ARG A 68 2.13 -11.24 -18.44
C ARG A 68 1.88 -9.77 -18.14
N SER A 69 1.39 -9.03 -19.13
CA SER A 69 1.17 -7.58 -19.01
C SER A 69 0.07 -7.26 -18.00
N ARG A 70 -1.02 -8.02 -18.00
CA ARG A 70 -2.11 -7.85 -17.04
C ARG A 70 -1.65 -8.21 -15.61
N MET A 71 -0.86 -9.27 -15.47
CA MET A 71 -0.24 -9.63 -14.19
C MET A 71 0.65 -8.50 -13.63
N ALA A 72 1.49 -7.90 -14.48
CA ALA A 72 2.36 -6.80 -14.08
C ALA A 72 1.58 -5.53 -13.66
N THR A 73 0.38 -5.31 -14.20
CA THR A 73 -0.43 -4.11 -13.87
C THR A 73 -1.25 -4.24 -12.60
N CYS A 74 -1.49 -5.44 -12.07
CA CYS A 74 -2.28 -5.63 -10.86
C CYS A 74 -1.63 -5.02 -9.60
N GLY A 75 -0.32 -4.75 -9.66
CA GLY A 75 0.45 -4.17 -8.55
C GLY A 75 0.65 -5.11 -7.36
N LEU A 76 0.27 -6.38 -7.49
CA LEU A 76 0.56 -7.43 -6.50
C LEU A 76 1.99 -7.93 -6.61
N MET A 77 2.53 -7.97 -7.81
CA MET A 77 3.82 -8.59 -8.12
C MET A 77 4.75 -7.57 -8.74
N SER A 78 6.04 -7.68 -8.44
CA SER A 78 7.07 -6.93 -9.15
C SER A 78 7.25 -7.46 -10.57
N GLN A 79 7.87 -6.67 -11.45
CA GLN A 79 8.22 -7.12 -12.81
C GLN A 79 9.08 -8.39 -12.79
N TYR A 80 9.99 -8.52 -11.79
CA TYR A 80 10.80 -9.71 -11.59
C TYR A 80 9.96 -10.95 -11.25
N GLN A 81 9.03 -10.82 -10.29
CA GLN A 81 8.15 -11.94 -9.90
C GLN A 81 7.26 -12.41 -11.06
N VAL A 82 6.73 -11.46 -11.85
CA VAL A 82 5.95 -11.81 -13.06
C VAL A 82 6.81 -12.55 -14.07
N ALA A 83 8.06 -12.10 -14.29
CA ALA A 83 8.98 -12.77 -15.22
C ALA A 83 9.33 -14.19 -14.74
N SER A 84 9.60 -14.36 -13.43
CA SER A 84 9.90 -15.66 -12.81
C SER A 84 8.72 -16.63 -12.90
N LEU A 85 7.49 -16.13 -12.64
CA LEU A 85 6.27 -16.93 -12.76
C LEU A 85 6.03 -17.38 -14.21
N MET A 86 6.22 -16.50 -15.18
CA MET A 86 6.10 -16.85 -16.60
C MET A 86 7.14 -17.88 -17.05
N ASP A 87 8.40 -17.76 -16.58
CA ASP A 87 9.45 -18.72 -16.86
C ASP A 87 9.17 -20.09 -16.21
N TYR A 88 8.66 -20.09 -14.97
CA TYR A 88 8.22 -21.29 -14.27
C TYR A 88 7.10 -22.01 -15.06
N ARG A 89 6.07 -21.30 -15.46
CA ARG A 89 4.94 -21.85 -16.23
C ARG A 89 5.37 -22.43 -17.57
N LEU A 90 6.33 -21.81 -18.24
CA LEU A 90 6.89 -22.34 -19.52
C LEU A 90 7.63 -23.67 -19.34
N ARG A 91 8.20 -23.93 -18.16
CA ARG A 91 8.98 -25.16 -17.88
C ARG A 91 8.19 -26.26 -17.22
N ASN A 92 7.33 -25.90 -16.27
CA ASN A 92 6.69 -26.83 -15.36
C ASN A 92 5.16 -26.91 -15.57
N GLY A 93 4.58 -26.01 -16.38
CA GLY A 93 3.13 -25.89 -16.54
C GLY A 93 2.49 -24.94 -15.54
N ASP A 94 1.17 -25.04 -15.38
CA ASP A 94 0.39 -24.16 -14.53
C ASP A 94 0.67 -24.38 -13.04
N VAL A 95 0.69 -23.30 -12.27
CA VAL A 95 0.84 -23.31 -10.81
C VAL A 95 -0.50 -23.66 -10.17
N LEU A 96 -0.56 -24.73 -9.38
CA LEU A 96 -1.82 -25.28 -8.86
C LEU A 96 -2.00 -25.04 -7.34
N SER A 97 -0.97 -24.60 -6.63
CA SER A 97 -1.02 -24.40 -5.17
C SER A 97 -0.19 -23.22 -4.70
N VAL A 98 -0.48 -22.75 -3.48
CA VAL A 98 0.33 -21.71 -2.81
C VAL A 98 1.75 -22.20 -2.56
N SER A 99 1.93 -23.46 -2.17
CA SER A 99 3.25 -24.04 -1.91
C SER A 99 4.11 -24.09 -3.16
N GLU A 100 3.49 -24.39 -4.31
CA GLU A 100 4.15 -24.36 -5.61
C GLU A 100 4.53 -22.94 -6.01
N LEU A 101 3.63 -21.97 -5.81
CA LEU A 101 3.93 -20.55 -6.03
C LEU A 101 5.09 -20.06 -5.13
N ALA A 102 5.16 -20.55 -3.90
CA ALA A 102 6.24 -20.22 -2.97
C ALA A 102 7.63 -20.67 -3.45
N ALA A 103 7.68 -21.74 -4.25
CA ALA A 103 8.91 -22.27 -4.84
C ALA A 103 9.38 -21.48 -6.08
N VAL A 104 8.54 -20.60 -6.63
CA VAL A 104 8.91 -19.74 -7.75
C VAL A 104 9.87 -18.63 -7.26
N ASP A 105 10.94 -18.38 -8.02
CA ASP A 105 11.95 -17.39 -7.68
C ASP A 105 11.32 -16.02 -7.37
N GLY A 106 11.68 -15.44 -6.21
CA GLY A 106 11.24 -14.12 -5.77
C GLY A 106 9.89 -14.08 -5.04
N PHE A 107 9.21 -15.22 -4.83
CA PHE A 107 7.98 -15.30 -4.03
C PHE A 107 8.28 -15.66 -2.57
N GLY A 108 8.68 -16.88 -2.31
CA GLY A 108 8.82 -17.40 -0.96
C GLY A 108 7.48 -17.65 -0.26
N GLU A 109 7.50 -18.35 0.87
CA GLU A 109 6.30 -18.83 1.54
C GLU A 109 5.40 -17.71 2.07
N ASP A 110 5.97 -16.74 2.78
CA ASP A 110 5.19 -15.63 3.37
C ASP A 110 4.48 -14.80 2.31
N TYR A 111 5.18 -14.53 1.19
CA TYR A 111 4.62 -13.73 0.11
C TYR A 111 3.52 -14.47 -0.66
N ALA A 112 3.73 -15.74 -0.97
CA ALA A 112 2.74 -16.57 -1.63
C ALA A 112 1.47 -16.72 -0.77
N ASN A 113 1.63 -16.89 0.55
CA ASN A 113 0.50 -16.92 1.48
C ASN A 113 -0.23 -15.58 1.55
N ALA A 114 0.48 -14.45 1.54
CA ALA A 114 -0.13 -13.12 1.52
C ALA A 114 -0.89 -12.83 0.21
N LEU A 115 -0.49 -13.43 -0.91
CA LEU A 115 -1.19 -13.30 -2.19
C LEU A 115 -2.51 -14.08 -2.25
N ARG A 116 -2.68 -15.12 -1.44
CA ARG A 116 -3.81 -16.05 -1.51
C ARG A 116 -5.21 -15.40 -1.61
N PRO A 117 -5.54 -14.31 -0.90
CA PRO A 117 -6.85 -13.67 -1.04
C PRO A 117 -7.08 -12.97 -2.39
N PHE A 118 -6.01 -12.73 -3.15
CA PHE A 118 -6.01 -11.89 -4.37
C PHE A 118 -5.76 -12.66 -5.65
N ILE A 119 -5.47 -13.96 -5.56
CA ILE A 119 -5.14 -14.81 -6.71
C ILE A 119 -6.01 -16.07 -6.75
N SER A 120 -6.16 -16.62 -7.94
CA SER A 120 -6.81 -17.91 -8.19
C SER A 120 -5.85 -18.82 -8.96
N PHE A 121 -5.86 -20.08 -8.61
CA PHE A 121 -5.09 -21.15 -9.29
C PHE A 121 -5.94 -21.87 -10.36
N ALA A 122 -7.02 -21.23 -10.87
CA ALA A 122 -7.78 -21.78 -11.97
C ALA A 122 -6.87 -22.11 -13.18
N SER A 123 -7.08 -23.25 -13.81
CA SER A 123 -6.25 -23.76 -14.90
C SER A 123 -7.10 -24.50 -15.92
N ASN A 124 -6.90 -24.25 -17.21
CA ASN A 124 -7.54 -24.99 -18.29
C ASN A 124 -7.00 -26.43 -18.44
N ALA A 125 -5.90 -26.74 -17.77
CA ALA A 125 -5.34 -28.10 -17.74
C ALA A 125 -6.08 -29.04 -16.78
N LEU A 126 -6.94 -28.53 -15.89
CA LEU A 126 -7.69 -29.34 -14.94
C LEU A 126 -9.01 -29.86 -15.56
N PRO A 127 -9.34 -31.17 -15.39
CA PRO A 127 -10.58 -31.73 -15.90
C PRO A 127 -11.82 -31.04 -15.33
N GLY A 128 -12.81 -30.74 -16.19
CA GLY A 128 -14.08 -30.15 -15.76
C GLY A 128 -14.07 -28.62 -15.56
N GLN A 129 -12.95 -27.95 -15.78
CA GLN A 129 -12.94 -26.48 -15.88
C GLN A 129 -13.33 -26.06 -17.30
N THR A 130 -14.38 -25.26 -17.42
CA THR A 130 -14.76 -24.63 -18.69
C THR A 130 -13.65 -23.70 -19.15
N GLU A 131 -13.40 -23.64 -20.48
CA GLU A 131 -12.45 -22.70 -21.06
C GLU A 131 -12.73 -21.28 -20.56
N ILE A 132 -11.93 -20.82 -19.61
CA ILE A 132 -11.97 -19.47 -19.05
C ILE A 132 -11.08 -18.65 -19.97
N GLY A 133 -11.63 -17.87 -20.82
CA GLY A 133 -10.87 -17.06 -21.78
C GLY A 133 -11.69 -16.57 -22.96
N SER A 134 -13.00 -16.81 -22.94
CA SER A 134 -13.87 -16.22 -23.92
C SER A 134 -13.91 -14.70 -23.75
N LYS A 135 -13.99 -13.97 -24.85
CA LYS A 135 -14.13 -12.51 -24.93
C LYS A 135 -15.38 -12.03 -24.18
N ARG A 136 -15.37 -12.11 -22.86
CA ARG A 136 -16.50 -11.69 -22.04
C ARG A 136 -16.34 -10.22 -21.69
N LEU A 137 -17.36 -9.43 -21.99
CA LEU A 137 -17.49 -8.07 -21.51
C LEU A 137 -17.91 -8.12 -20.03
N THR A 138 -17.15 -7.48 -19.17
CA THR A 138 -17.50 -7.31 -17.75
C THR A 138 -17.47 -5.84 -17.40
N ASN A 139 -18.51 -5.38 -16.70
CA ASN A 139 -18.67 -4.00 -16.29
C ASN A 139 -18.79 -3.91 -14.77
N GLU A 140 -18.20 -2.91 -14.20
CA GLU A 140 -18.36 -2.53 -12.80
C GLU A 140 -18.68 -1.04 -12.72
N ALA A 141 -19.80 -0.70 -12.11
CA ALA A 141 -20.19 0.68 -11.84
C ALA A 141 -20.32 0.87 -10.33
N LEU A 142 -19.70 1.92 -9.81
CA LEU A 142 -19.74 2.30 -8.42
C LEU A 142 -20.27 3.73 -8.31
N ALA A 143 -21.24 3.94 -7.42
CA ALA A 143 -21.69 5.26 -7.00
C ALA A 143 -21.57 5.36 -5.49
N ARG A 144 -21.10 6.52 -4.99
CA ARG A 144 -21.04 6.81 -3.57
C ARG A 144 -21.53 8.22 -3.26
N SER A 145 -22.05 8.39 -2.05
CA SER A 145 -22.37 9.69 -1.49
C SER A 145 -21.96 9.73 -0.03
N ALA A 146 -21.62 10.91 0.47
CA ALA A 146 -21.29 11.12 1.86
C ALA A 146 -21.77 12.50 2.32
N VAL A 147 -22.27 12.55 3.56
CA VAL A 147 -22.70 13.77 4.25
C VAL A 147 -21.90 13.87 5.54
N LYS A 148 -21.28 15.03 5.78
CA LYS A 148 -20.55 15.33 7.01
C LYS A 148 -20.99 16.69 7.53
N GLY A 149 -21.79 16.70 8.60
CA GLY A 149 -22.43 17.92 9.06
C GLY A 149 -23.35 18.50 7.99
N LYS A 150 -23.01 19.69 7.46
CA LYS A 150 -23.72 20.35 6.35
C LYS A 150 -23.10 20.09 4.97
N ASP A 151 -21.94 19.46 4.94
CA ASP A 151 -21.19 19.22 3.70
C ASP A 151 -21.62 17.89 3.08
N PHE A 152 -21.77 17.90 1.77
CA PHE A 152 -22.13 16.72 0.97
C PHE A 152 -21.07 16.50 -0.10
N ASN A 153 -20.70 15.25 -0.35
CA ASN A 153 -19.91 14.87 -1.50
C ASN A 153 -20.52 13.65 -2.21
N TYR A 154 -20.20 13.51 -3.48
CA TYR A 154 -20.55 12.34 -4.28
C TYR A 154 -19.39 11.94 -5.19
N GLY A 155 -19.43 10.71 -5.65
CA GLY A 155 -18.48 10.20 -6.62
C GLY A 155 -19.04 9.01 -7.37
N ALA A 156 -18.54 8.82 -8.57
CA ALA A 156 -18.87 7.68 -9.43
C ALA A 156 -17.60 7.09 -10.04
N LYS A 157 -17.57 5.77 -10.22
CA LYS A 157 -16.53 5.06 -10.94
C LYS A 157 -17.17 4.09 -11.92
N TYR A 158 -16.52 3.91 -13.05
CA TYR A 158 -16.89 2.91 -14.02
C TYR A 158 -15.65 2.21 -14.54
N ARG A 159 -15.72 0.89 -14.65
CA ARG A 159 -14.69 0.03 -15.21
C ARG A 159 -15.31 -0.98 -16.16
N MET A 160 -14.72 -1.10 -17.32
CA MET A 160 -15.10 -2.05 -18.36
C MET A 160 -13.88 -2.89 -18.73
N ASN A 161 -14.02 -4.21 -18.73
CA ASN A 161 -13.02 -5.12 -19.26
C ASN A 161 -13.61 -5.87 -20.47
N TYR A 162 -12.87 -5.93 -21.56
CA TYR A 162 -13.19 -6.74 -22.72
C TYR A 162 -12.15 -7.85 -22.86
N GLY A 163 -12.50 -9.01 -22.33
CA GLY A 163 -11.59 -10.14 -22.20
C GLY A 163 -10.30 -9.77 -21.44
N GLU A 164 -9.18 -10.33 -21.90
CA GLU A 164 -7.85 -10.07 -21.35
C GLU A 164 -7.11 -8.93 -22.07
N SER A 165 -7.70 -8.32 -23.10
CA SER A 165 -6.98 -7.43 -24.02
C SER A 165 -7.25 -5.96 -23.79
N PHE A 166 -8.38 -5.59 -23.20
CA PHE A 166 -8.77 -4.19 -23.12
C PHE A 166 -9.42 -3.85 -21.78
N GLU A 167 -9.04 -2.73 -21.21
CA GLU A 167 -9.66 -2.16 -20.01
C GLU A 167 -9.87 -0.66 -20.20
N PHE A 168 -11.07 -0.20 -19.86
CA PHE A 168 -11.38 1.22 -19.71
C PHE A 168 -11.79 1.48 -18.27
N SER A 169 -11.30 2.55 -17.68
CA SER A 169 -11.74 2.98 -16.35
C SER A 169 -11.86 4.50 -16.24
N SER A 170 -12.87 4.93 -15.51
CA SER A 170 -13.10 6.34 -15.19
C SER A 170 -13.55 6.51 -13.75
N ALA A 171 -13.15 7.61 -13.12
CA ALA A 171 -13.52 7.99 -11.76
C ALA A 171 -13.74 9.49 -11.70
N ALA A 172 -14.79 9.93 -11.00
CA ALA A 172 -15.05 11.33 -10.78
C ALA A 172 -15.65 11.55 -9.39
N ARG A 173 -15.20 12.59 -8.66
CA ARG A 173 -15.75 12.94 -7.35
C ARG A 173 -15.74 14.43 -7.07
N THR A 174 -16.61 14.85 -6.16
CA THR A 174 -16.54 16.16 -5.50
C THR A 174 -15.77 16.05 -4.18
N LYS A 175 -15.22 17.16 -3.70
CA LYS A 175 -14.60 17.29 -2.36
C LYS A 175 -15.60 17.99 -1.43
N TYR A 176 -15.48 17.78 -0.11
CA TYR A 176 -16.30 18.49 0.89
C TYR A 176 -16.13 20.02 0.83
N SER A 177 -14.94 20.49 0.40
CA SER A 177 -14.62 21.91 0.29
C SER A 177 -15.19 22.60 -0.96
N ASP A 178 -15.79 21.84 -1.89
CA ASP A 178 -16.25 22.39 -3.15
C ASP A 178 -17.52 23.24 -2.96
N LYS A 179 -17.47 24.49 -3.36
CA LYS A 179 -18.64 25.40 -3.38
C LYS A 179 -19.61 25.02 -4.49
N GLU A 180 -19.07 24.74 -5.68
CA GLU A 180 -19.81 24.23 -6.82
C GLU A 180 -19.64 22.71 -6.89
N ARG A 181 -20.74 22.00 -6.98
CA ARG A 181 -20.75 20.52 -6.91
C ARG A 181 -20.84 19.86 -8.27
N PHE A 182 -21.01 20.63 -9.31
CA PHE A 182 -21.04 20.15 -10.68
C PHE A 182 -20.31 21.14 -11.61
N PRO A 183 -19.39 20.70 -12.45
CA PRO A 183 -18.88 19.31 -12.60
C PRO A 183 -18.03 18.85 -11.40
N PRO A 184 -17.79 17.52 -11.23
CA PRO A 184 -16.92 17.00 -10.18
C PRO A 184 -15.52 17.61 -10.22
N SER A 185 -15.01 18.00 -9.05
CA SER A 185 -13.71 18.69 -8.92
C SER A 185 -12.48 17.81 -9.13
N ALA A 186 -12.62 16.50 -9.03
CA ALA A 186 -11.53 15.55 -9.25
C ALA A 186 -12.00 14.40 -10.15
N TRP A 187 -11.20 14.08 -11.18
CA TRP A 187 -11.50 12.99 -12.09
C TRP A 187 -10.23 12.31 -12.61
N ALA A 188 -10.35 11.04 -12.92
CA ALA A 188 -9.33 10.23 -13.55
C ALA A 188 -9.96 9.35 -14.63
N MET A 189 -9.23 9.14 -15.72
CA MET A 189 -9.68 8.29 -16.80
C MET A 189 -8.49 7.62 -17.47
N ASN A 190 -8.61 6.34 -17.79
CA ASN A 190 -7.60 5.65 -18.60
C ASN A 190 -8.23 4.59 -19.49
N MET A 191 -7.51 4.29 -20.55
CA MET A 191 -7.77 3.25 -21.50
C MET A 191 -6.50 2.43 -21.67
N THR A 192 -6.58 1.12 -21.43
CA THR A 192 -5.42 0.22 -21.43
C THR A 192 -5.65 -0.92 -22.40
N TYR A 193 -4.70 -1.10 -23.32
CA TYR A 193 -4.60 -2.27 -24.18
C TYR A 193 -3.51 -3.19 -23.65
N PHE A 194 -3.82 -4.47 -23.48
CA PHE A 194 -2.89 -5.53 -23.07
C PHE A 194 -2.55 -6.40 -24.29
N GLY A 195 -1.32 -6.29 -24.75
CA GLY A 195 -0.84 -7.06 -25.90
C GLY A 195 -0.33 -8.44 -25.48
N LYS A 196 -0.24 -9.33 -26.48
CA LYS A 196 0.19 -10.73 -26.27
C LYS A 196 1.59 -11.05 -26.79
N ARG A 197 2.18 -10.13 -27.56
CA ARG A 197 3.48 -10.34 -28.25
C ARG A 197 4.49 -9.28 -27.80
N ARG A 198 5.12 -8.58 -28.75
CA ARG A 198 6.15 -7.56 -28.49
C ARG A 198 5.61 -6.32 -27.78
N ILE A 199 4.38 -5.91 -28.08
CA ILE A 199 3.70 -4.85 -27.33
C ILE A 199 3.12 -5.50 -26.08
N GLY A 200 3.64 -5.15 -24.92
CA GLY A 200 3.16 -5.64 -23.65
C GLY A 200 1.84 -4.97 -23.26
N LYS A 201 1.85 -3.64 -23.21
CA LYS A 201 0.65 -2.83 -22.95
C LYS A 201 0.80 -1.41 -23.48
N VAL A 202 -0.33 -0.75 -23.69
CA VAL A 202 -0.40 0.70 -23.99
C VAL A 202 -1.46 1.30 -23.08
N ILE A 203 -1.15 2.38 -22.39
CA ILE A 203 -2.04 3.10 -21.49
C ILE A 203 -2.19 4.52 -22.01
N ILE A 204 -3.42 4.99 -22.17
CA ILE A 204 -3.76 6.37 -22.54
C ILE A 204 -4.59 6.96 -21.40
N GLY A 205 -4.20 8.11 -20.88
CA GLY A 205 -4.86 8.79 -19.76
C GLY A 205 -4.03 8.74 -18.47
N ASP A 206 -4.65 8.45 -17.34
CA ASP A 206 -3.99 8.45 -16.03
C ASP A 206 -3.27 7.12 -15.75
N PHE A 207 -1.99 7.19 -15.40
CA PHE A 207 -1.15 6.02 -15.12
C PHE A 207 -0.15 6.28 -13.97
N ASN A 208 0.36 5.19 -13.39
CA ASN A 208 1.43 5.18 -12.41
C ASN A 208 2.72 4.65 -13.02
N ALA A 209 3.86 5.15 -12.56
CA ALA A 209 5.20 4.68 -12.90
C ALA A 209 5.96 4.35 -11.60
N ARG A 210 6.38 3.08 -11.44
CA ARG A 210 7.09 2.58 -10.25
C ARG A 210 8.24 1.72 -10.67
N PHE A 211 9.47 2.23 -10.51
CA PHE A 211 10.71 1.56 -10.92
C PHE A 211 11.76 1.57 -9.82
N GLY A 212 12.67 0.60 -9.83
CA GLY A 212 13.79 0.47 -8.90
C GLY A 212 13.39 0.41 -7.43
N GLN A 213 14.19 1.02 -6.58
CA GLN A 213 13.91 1.26 -5.15
C GLN A 213 13.21 2.61 -4.92
N GLY A 214 12.79 3.27 -6.00
CA GLY A 214 12.02 4.51 -5.98
C GLY A 214 12.85 5.79 -5.86
N LEU A 215 14.11 5.81 -6.29
CA LEU A 215 14.91 7.03 -6.30
C LEU A 215 14.62 7.94 -7.49
N THR A 216 14.16 7.37 -8.60
CA THR A 216 13.90 8.12 -9.84
C THR A 216 12.39 8.29 -10.07
N LEU A 217 11.62 7.20 -10.13
CA LEU A 217 10.19 7.24 -10.41
C LEU A 217 9.41 6.31 -9.49
N TRP A 218 8.56 6.91 -8.66
CA TRP A 218 7.64 6.19 -7.77
C TRP A 218 6.33 6.92 -7.61
N SER A 219 5.30 6.49 -8.33
CA SER A 219 3.94 7.05 -8.23
C SER A 219 3.21 6.57 -6.98
N GLY A 220 2.40 7.46 -6.40
CA GLY A 220 1.60 7.20 -5.21
C GLY A 220 2.35 7.46 -3.91
N MET A 221 1.66 7.28 -2.80
CA MET A 221 2.24 7.46 -1.47
C MET A 221 3.27 6.35 -1.21
N SER A 222 4.44 6.72 -0.71
CA SER A 222 5.45 5.79 -0.25
C SER A 222 5.67 6.00 1.23
N MET A 223 5.32 4.99 2.00
CA MET A 223 5.55 5.02 3.45
C MET A 223 7.02 4.79 3.77
N SER A 224 7.45 5.38 4.86
CA SER A 224 8.82 5.28 5.36
C SER A 224 8.99 4.20 6.43
N GLY A 225 7.92 3.48 6.78
CA GLY A 225 7.93 2.42 7.78
C GLY A 225 8.63 1.16 7.27
N LEU A 226 9.44 0.54 8.11
CA LEU A 226 10.04 -0.77 7.88
C LEU A 226 9.39 -1.76 8.85
N SER A 227 8.38 -2.48 8.41
CA SER A 227 7.46 -3.25 9.25
C SER A 227 7.57 -4.76 9.11
N SER A 228 8.39 -5.20 8.16
CA SER A 228 8.69 -6.60 7.87
C SER A 228 9.97 -6.68 7.04
N SER A 229 10.61 -7.83 6.96
CA SER A 229 11.77 -8.05 6.09
C SER A 229 11.47 -7.70 4.64
N SER A 230 10.23 -7.95 4.19
CA SER A 230 9.82 -7.64 2.82
C SER A 230 9.67 -6.14 2.53
N SER A 231 9.54 -5.28 3.54
CA SER A 231 9.44 -3.83 3.39
C SER A 231 10.78 -3.13 3.09
N PHE A 232 11.90 -3.82 3.34
CA PHE A 232 13.24 -3.29 3.04
C PHE A 232 13.50 -3.17 1.54
N SER A 233 12.95 -4.05 0.71
CA SER A 233 13.09 -4.00 -0.75
C SER A 233 11.76 -3.63 -1.39
N LYS A 234 11.74 -2.56 -2.16
CA LYS A 234 10.56 -2.17 -2.92
C LYS A 234 10.27 -3.13 -4.06
N ARG A 235 8.99 -3.21 -4.42
CA ARG A 235 8.49 -4.06 -5.52
C ARG A 235 8.00 -3.19 -6.67
N PRO A 236 8.90 -2.86 -7.64
CA PRO A 236 8.52 -2.05 -8.78
C PRO A 236 7.53 -2.81 -9.68
N SER A 237 6.35 -2.23 -9.91
CA SER A 237 5.31 -2.78 -10.79
C SER A 237 5.43 -2.28 -12.23
N GLY A 238 6.36 -1.38 -12.52
CA GLY A 238 6.49 -0.74 -13.82
C GLY A 238 5.37 0.29 -14.06
N LEU A 239 4.91 0.37 -15.31
CA LEU A 239 3.77 1.20 -15.69
C LEU A 239 2.46 0.49 -15.35
N SER A 240 1.47 1.20 -14.80
CA SER A 240 0.13 0.64 -14.51
C SER A 240 -0.96 1.71 -14.63
N PRO A 241 -2.19 1.37 -15.09
CA PRO A 241 -3.27 2.33 -15.14
C PRO A 241 -3.64 2.83 -13.75
N SER A 242 -4.08 4.09 -13.65
CA SER A 242 -4.53 4.71 -12.41
C SER A 242 -5.98 5.14 -12.54
N TRP A 243 -6.84 4.72 -11.62
CA TRP A 243 -8.23 5.13 -11.54
C TRP A 243 -8.61 5.61 -10.13
N SER A 244 -7.60 6.04 -9.37
CA SER A 244 -7.77 6.56 -8.03
C SER A 244 -8.59 7.86 -8.02
N TRP A 245 -9.42 8.00 -7.00
CA TRP A 245 -10.14 9.24 -6.74
C TRP A 245 -9.23 10.45 -6.56
N SER A 246 -8.10 10.30 -5.88
CA SER A 246 -7.22 11.41 -5.55
C SER A 246 -6.30 11.80 -6.69
N GLY A 247 -5.89 10.83 -7.51
CA GLY A 247 -4.91 11.03 -8.57
C GLY A 247 -3.55 11.56 -8.12
N ILE A 248 -3.29 11.60 -6.81
CA ILE A 248 -2.03 12.10 -6.24
C ILE A 248 -0.89 11.21 -6.71
N GLY A 249 0.16 11.83 -7.28
CA GLY A 249 1.36 11.14 -7.77
C GLY A 249 1.15 10.33 -9.06
N SER A 250 -0.03 10.32 -9.68
CA SER A 250 -0.24 9.73 -11.00
C SER A 250 0.16 10.70 -12.11
N HIS A 251 0.61 10.13 -13.24
CA HIS A 251 0.91 10.84 -14.48
C HIS A 251 -0.32 10.85 -15.39
N ARG A 252 -0.44 11.85 -16.27
CA ARG A 252 -1.49 11.93 -17.30
C ARG A 252 -0.85 12.08 -18.67
N GLY A 253 -1.13 11.14 -19.58
CA GLY A 253 -0.53 11.12 -20.91
C GLY A 253 -0.64 9.76 -21.58
N VAL A 254 0.47 9.28 -22.15
CA VAL A 254 0.56 7.99 -22.84
C VAL A 254 1.75 7.21 -22.32
N ALA A 255 1.59 5.91 -22.08
CA ALA A 255 2.62 5.03 -21.59
C ALA A 255 2.54 3.67 -22.31
N ALA A 256 3.68 3.05 -22.59
CA ALA A 256 3.74 1.76 -23.27
C ALA A 256 4.87 0.88 -22.74
N ASP A 257 4.63 -0.44 -22.73
CA ASP A 257 5.65 -1.47 -22.49
C ASP A 257 5.87 -2.31 -23.73
N PHE A 258 7.15 -2.53 -24.07
CA PHE A 258 7.59 -3.43 -25.12
C PHE A 258 8.41 -4.56 -24.51
N THR A 259 8.14 -5.78 -24.93
CA THR A 259 8.81 -6.98 -24.41
C THR A 259 9.57 -7.68 -25.54
N ALA A 260 10.86 -7.94 -25.32
CA ALA A 260 11.72 -8.69 -26.24
C ALA A 260 12.51 -9.76 -25.43
N GLY A 261 12.00 -10.98 -25.39
CA GLY A 261 12.59 -12.06 -24.61
C GLY A 261 12.64 -11.71 -23.10
N ARG A 262 13.86 -11.58 -22.56
CA ARG A 262 14.10 -11.21 -21.16
C ARG A 262 14.17 -9.71 -20.91
N MET A 263 14.05 -8.89 -21.95
CA MET A 263 14.09 -7.44 -21.85
C MET A 263 12.69 -6.85 -21.88
N VAL A 264 12.43 -5.88 -21.02
CA VAL A 264 11.24 -5.02 -21.04
C VAL A 264 11.69 -3.58 -21.17
N LEU A 265 11.18 -2.90 -22.19
CA LEU A 265 11.31 -1.46 -22.39
C LEU A 265 9.98 -0.81 -22.04
N SER A 266 9.97 0.07 -21.07
CA SER A 266 8.85 0.92 -20.71
C SER A 266 9.15 2.36 -21.10
N ALA A 267 8.21 3.06 -21.74
CA ALA A 267 8.37 4.46 -22.10
C ALA A 267 7.05 5.21 -21.88
N PHE A 268 7.15 6.49 -21.53
CA PHE A 268 5.97 7.33 -21.37
C PHE A 268 6.23 8.80 -21.71
N VAL A 269 5.13 9.46 -22.03
CA VAL A 269 5.02 10.90 -22.15
C VAL A 269 3.88 11.35 -21.27
N SER A 270 4.09 12.32 -20.39
CA SER A 270 3.05 12.88 -19.52
C SER A 270 3.09 14.41 -19.50
N PHE A 271 2.00 15.01 -19.08
CA PHE A 271 1.80 16.46 -19.06
C PHE A 271 1.47 16.92 -17.62
N PRO A 272 2.49 17.10 -16.74
CA PRO A 272 2.30 17.72 -15.44
C PRO A 272 1.62 19.08 -15.56
N GLY A 273 0.68 19.37 -14.66
CA GLY A 273 -0.16 20.58 -14.73
C GLY A 273 -1.48 20.39 -15.49
N LEU A 274 -1.54 19.50 -16.49
CA LEU A 274 -2.77 19.24 -17.26
C LEU A 274 -3.94 18.83 -16.38
N ARG A 275 -3.70 18.01 -15.35
CA ARG A 275 -4.73 17.60 -14.40
C ARG A 275 -5.28 18.80 -13.63
N SER A 276 -4.40 19.64 -13.08
CA SER A 276 -4.79 20.82 -12.34
C SER A 276 -5.60 21.80 -13.21
N TRP A 277 -5.18 21.99 -14.46
CA TRP A 277 -5.92 22.79 -15.42
C TRP A 277 -7.32 22.22 -15.70
N CYS A 278 -7.42 20.92 -15.96
CA CYS A 278 -8.71 20.27 -16.23
C CYS A 278 -9.67 20.29 -15.02
N GLU A 279 -9.13 20.17 -13.79
CA GLU A 279 -9.94 20.10 -12.57
C GLU A 279 -10.34 21.49 -12.05
N SER A 280 -9.50 22.50 -12.20
CA SER A 280 -9.75 23.85 -11.65
C SER A 280 -10.32 24.83 -12.66
N GLY A 281 -10.23 24.54 -13.96
CA GLY A 281 -10.57 25.47 -15.04
C GLY A 281 -9.66 26.72 -15.11
N LYS A 282 -8.66 26.81 -14.22
CA LYS A 282 -7.72 27.92 -14.18
C LYS A 282 -6.49 27.61 -15.03
N PRO A 283 -5.87 28.60 -15.68
CA PRO A 283 -4.62 28.41 -16.38
C PRO A 283 -3.59 27.78 -15.42
N ALA A 284 -3.11 26.61 -15.76
CA ALA A 284 -2.02 25.94 -15.05
C ALA A 284 -0.83 25.84 -16.00
N GLU A 285 0.36 25.97 -15.46
CA GLU A 285 1.59 25.77 -16.22
C GLU A 285 1.72 24.29 -16.56
N ILE A 286 1.55 23.95 -17.84
CA ILE A 286 1.67 22.59 -18.35
C ILE A 286 3.11 22.37 -18.78
N SER A 287 3.76 21.38 -18.20
CA SER A 287 5.10 20.92 -18.56
C SER A 287 5.03 19.61 -19.36
N LEU A 288 6.10 19.28 -20.08
CA LEU A 288 6.26 17.99 -20.71
C LEU A 288 7.23 17.13 -19.89
N MET A 289 6.80 15.92 -19.56
CA MET A 289 7.64 14.93 -18.91
C MET A 289 7.75 13.69 -19.79
N THR A 290 8.97 13.30 -20.12
CA THR A 290 9.27 12.06 -20.84
C THR A 290 10.08 11.15 -19.93
N GLY A 291 9.80 9.86 -19.96
CA GLY A 291 10.57 8.89 -19.18
C GLY A 291 10.63 7.52 -19.83
N ALA A 292 11.67 6.79 -19.48
CA ALA A 292 11.88 5.43 -19.95
C ALA A 292 12.55 4.57 -18.88
N ASN A 293 12.29 3.27 -18.97
CA ASN A 293 12.96 2.23 -18.19
C ASN A 293 13.29 1.05 -19.11
N ILE A 294 14.49 0.51 -18.94
CA ILE A 294 14.91 -0.75 -19.57
C ILE A 294 15.23 -1.73 -18.47
N THR A 295 14.52 -2.85 -18.40
CA THR A 295 14.75 -3.91 -17.43
C THR A 295 15.19 -5.19 -18.14
N LEU A 296 16.32 -5.75 -17.72
CA LEU A 296 16.81 -7.05 -18.13
C LEU A 296 16.60 -8.06 -17.01
N HIS A 297 15.76 -9.07 -17.26
CA HIS A 297 15.50 -10.16 -16.32
C HIS A 297 16.49 -11.31 -16.53
N SER A 298 17.00 -11.85 -15.44
CA SER A 298 17.78 -13.08 -15.39
C SER A 298 17.09 -14.11 -14.50
N ARG A 299 17.57 -15.35 -14.45
CA ARG A 299 16.98 -16.41 -13.64
C ARG A 299 16.86 -16.05 -12.15
N ASN A 300 17.90 -15.41 -11.59
CA ASN A 300 17.98 -15.12 -10.16
C ASN A 300 18.05 -13.62 -9.88
N GLY A 301 17.54 -12.76 -10.78
CA GLY A 301 17.59 -11.32 -10.56
C GLY A 301 17.20 -10.48 -11.76
N GLN A 302 17.34 -9.18 -11.59
CA GLN A 302 17.14 -8.19 -12.64
C GLN A 302 18.17 -7.07 -12.55
N LEU A 303 18.38 -6.40 -13.66
CA LEU A 303 19.13 -5.15 -13.78
C LEU A 303 18.27 -4.17 -14.58
N SER A 304 18.16 -2.93 -14.12
CA SER A 304 17.35 -1.93 -14.80
C SER A 304 18.04 -0.59 -14.87
N LEU A 305 17.69 0.18 -15.91
CA LEU A 305 18.08 1.58 -16.08
C LEU A 305 16.81 2.40 -16.24
N THR A 306 16.63 3.44 -15.42
CA THR A 306 15.43 4.30 -15.39
C THR A 306 15.84 5.76 -15.54
N GLY A 307 15.16 6.50 -16.41
CA GLY A 307 15.41 7.94 -16.53
C GLY A 307 14.15 8.72 -16.89
N TYR A 308 14.13 10.00 -16.50
CA TYR A 308 13.14 10.95 -16.97
C TYR A 308 13.73 12.34 -17.18
N CYS A 309 13.05 13.13 -18.01
CA CYS A 309 13.28 14.55 -18.21
C CYS A 309 11.96 15.30 -18.08
N LEU A 310 11.96 16.37 -17.29
CA LEU A 310 10.84 17.30 -17.14
C LEU A 310 11.28 18.65 -17.72
N THR A 311 10.43 19.25 -18.57
CA THR A 311 10.69 20.58 -19.14
C THR A 311 10.15 21.68 -18.24
N GLU A 312 10.59 22.91 -18.45
CA GLU A 312 9.87 24.10 -18.00
C GLU A 312 8.45 24.12 -18.60
N PRO A 313 7.52 24.93 -18.06
CA PRO A 313 6.21 25.11 -18.68
C PRO A 313 6.32 25.36 -20.18
N MET A 314 5.35 24.80 -20.93
CA MET A 314 5.42 24.75 -22.40
C MET A 314 5.39 26.14 -23.03
N ASN A 315 6.54 26.82 -23.01
CA ASN A 315 6.84 28.01 -23.80
C ASN A 315 7.88 27.61 -24.84
N MET A 316 7.79 28.15 -26.04
CA MET A 316 8.82 27.93 -27.09
C MET A 316 10.03 28.82 -26.85
N PRO A 317 11.28 28.32 -26.87
CA PRO A 317 11.70 26.92 -27.04
C PRO A 317 11.54 26.07 -25.77
N VAL A 318 11.25 24.79 -25.93
CA VAL A 318 11.14 23.81 -24.82
C VAL A 318 12.51 23.64 -24.15
N ARG A 319 12.62 23.93 -22.87
CA ARG A 319 13.86 23.83 -22.08
C ARG A 319 13.75 22.76 -20.99
N PRO A 320 14.79 21.93 -20.80
CA PRO A 320 14.85 21.02 -19.66
C PRO A 320 14.86 21.78 -18.34
N LYS A 321 14.00 21.41 -17.40
CA LYS A 321 13.95 21.94 -16.04
C LYS A 321 14.69 21.04 -15.07
N THR A 322 14.39 19.75 -15.12
CA THR A 322 14.96 18.74 -14.23
C THR A 322 14.95 17.37 -14.90
N GLY A 323 15.76 16.47 -14.40
CA GLY A 323 15.79 15.09 -14.85
C GLY A 323 16.64 14.23 -13.91
N LYS A 324 16.38 12.92 -13.94
CA LYS A 324 17.14 11.93 -13.19
C LYS A 324 17.43 10.72 -14.05
N LEU A 325 18.53 10.05 -13.73
CA LEU A 325 18.90 8.75 -14.27
C LEU A 325 19.30 7.83 -13.12
N SER A 326 18.82 6.60 -13.11
CA SER A 326 19.22 5.60 -12.12
C SER A 326 19.47 4.24 -12.75
N GLY A 327 20.37 3.47 -12.10
CA GLY A 327 20.53 2.05 -12.32
C GLY A 327 20.12 1.30 -11.06
N ASP A 328 19.30 0.26 -11.19
CA ASP A 328 18.89 -0.59 -10.09
C ASP A 328 19.16 -2.06 -10.39
N PHE A 329 19.37 -2.83 -9.32
CA PHE A 329 19.53 -4.26 -9.40
C PHE A 329 18.80 -4.97 -8.28
N ARG A 330 18.42 -6.21 -8.54
CA ARG A 330 18.02 -7.21 -7.57
C ARG A 330 18.66 -8.55 -7.94
N ARG A 331 19.23 -9.23 -6.95
CA ARG A 331 19.90 -10.53 -7.15
C ARG A 331 19.68 -11.44 -5.96
N SER A 332 19.12 -12.63 -6.18
CA SER A 332 19.13 -13.70 -5.20
C SER A 332 20.37 -14.57 -5.42
N TRP A 333 21.19 -14.72 -4.38
CA TRP A 333 22.40 -15.54 -4.43
C TRP A 333 22.60 -16.27 -3.10
N ARG A 334 22.69 -17.59 -3.16
CA ARG A 334 22.80 -18.46 -1.98
C ARG A 334 21.71 -18.24 -0.93
N GLY A 335 20.48 -17.95 -1.36
CA GLY A 335 19.35 -17.67 -0.49
C GLY A 335 19.30 -16.24 0.06
N VAL A 336 20.32 -15.42 -0.17
CA VAL A 336 20.34 -14.00 0.22
C VAL A 336 19.80 -13.15 -0.93
N ASP A 337 18.85 -12.28 -0.63
CA ASP A 337 18.29 -11.31 -1.59
C ASP A 337 19.01 -9.96 -1.46
N TYR A 338 19.80 -9.61 -2.46
CA TYR A 338 20.47 -8.31 -2.59
C TYR A 338 19.66 -7.37 -3.47
N PHE A 339 19.61 -6.09 -3.11
CA PHE A 339 18.96 -5.05 -3.90
C PHE A 339 19.67 -3.72 -3.75
N GLY A 340 19.54 -2.86 -4.77
CA GLY A 340 20.10 -1.51 -4.70
C GLY A 340 19.67 -0.66 -5.88
N GLU A 341 19.80 0.65 -5.70
CA GLU A 341 19.60 1.67 -6.74
C GLU A 341 20.58 2.80 -6.52
N PHE A 342 21.23 3.24 -7.59
CA PHE A 342 22.03 4.47 -7.62
C PHE A 342 21.39 5.43 -8.62
N ALA A 343 21.12 6.65 -8.19
CA ALA A 343 20.49 7.69 -9.00
C ALA A 343 21.33 8.97 -9.03
N TRP A 344 21.32 9.64 -10.17
CA TRP A 344 21.91 10.97 -10.37
C TRP A 344 20.83 11.97 -10.73
N ASP A 345 20.77 13.07 -9.97
CA ASP A 345 19.90 14.21 -10.25
C ASP A 345 20.68 15.27 -11.04
N PHE A 346 20.25 15.56 -12.26
CA PHE A 346 20.93 16.51 -13.13
C PHE A 346 20.74 17.95 -12.70
N SER A 347 19.62 18.30 -12.08
CA SER A 347 19.33 19.65 -11.59
C SER A 347 20.16 19.98 -10.36
N GLY A 348 20.12 19.12 -9.36
CA GLY A 348 20.88 19.25 -8.12
C GLY A 348 22.35 18.85 -8.28
N LYS A 349 22.73 18.27 -9.43
CA LYS A 349 24.07 17.70 -9.70
C LYS A 349 24.54 16.79 -8.56
N SER A 350 23.66 15.93 -8.08
CA SER A 350 23.84 15.22 -6.82
C SER A 350 23.41 13.77 -6.90
N PRO A 351 24.08 12.87 -6.15
CA PRO A 351 23.74 11.46 -6.07
C PRO A 351 22.67 11.14 -5.02
N GLY A 352 21.96 10.04 -5.26
CA GLY A 352 21.17 9.30 -4.29
C GLY A 352 21.45 7.80 -4.42
N ALA A 353 21.54 7.08 -3.32
CA ALA A 353 21.82 5.65 -3.34
C ALA A 353 21.06 4.89 -2.26
N ILE A 354 20.66 3.66 -2.56
CA ILE A 354 20.12 2.66 -1.63
C ILE A 354 20.84 1.34 -1.91
N LEU A 355 21.26 0.64 -0.86
CA LEU A 355 21.80 -0.70 -0.92
C LEU A 355 21.27 -1.50 0.25
N GLY A 356 20.87 -2.74 0.04
CA GLY A 356 20.39 -3.59 1.12
C GLY A 356 20.42 -5.08 0.78
N ALA A 357 20.17 -5.89 1.81
CA ALA A 357 20.08 -7.32 1.69
C ALA A 357 19.14 -7.93 2.73
N VAL A 358 18.54 -9.06 2.38
CA VAL A 358 17.73 -9.90 3.28
C VAL A 358 18.39 -11.27 3.37
N PHE A 359 18.79 -11.65 4.59
CA PHE A 359 19.51 -12.87 4.91
C PHE A 359 18.60 -13.86 5.62
N PRO A 360 18.35 -15.05 5.10
CA PRO A 360 17.75 -16.13 5.86
C PRO A 360 18.82 -16.71 6.82
N LEU A 361 18.51 -16.71 8.12
CA LEU A 361 19.42 -17.22 9.16
C LEU A 361 19.11 -18.67 9.59
N GLY A 362 18.10 -19.32 8.98
CA GLY A 362 17.59 -20.62 9.39
C GLY A 362 16.53 -20.56 10.50
N GLY A 363 15.72 -21.60 10.66
CA GLY A 363 14.67 -21.66 11.68
C GLY A 363 13.66 -20.51 11.60
N ASP A 364 13.26 -20.08 10.42
CA ASP A 364 12.35 -18.95 10.14
C ASP A 364 12.89 -17.55 10.49
N TRP A 365 14.16 -17.43 10.91
CA TRP A 365 14.79 -16.15 11.14
C TRP A 365 15.20 -15.47 9.83
N LYS A 366 14.91 -14.19 9.73
CA LYS A 366 15.36 -13.31 8.62
C LYS A 366 15.99 -12.05 9.20
N LEU A 367 17.20 -11.73 8.75
CA LEU A 367 17.88 -10.48 9.02
C LEU A 367 17.80 -9.60 7.77
N SER A 368 17.31 -8.39 7.92
CA SER A 368 17.23 -7.41 6.83
C SER A 368 18.12 -6.22 7.15
N SER A 369 18.82 -5.70 6.16
CA SER A 369 19.62 -4.49 6.30
C SER A 369 19.47 -3.61 5.08
N ALA A 370 19.48 -2.29 5.29
CA ALA A 370 19.50 -1.31 4.22
C ALA A 370 20.30 -0.07 4.65
N VAL A 371 21.06 0.47 3.71
CA VAL A 371 21.78 1.74 3.85
C VAL A 371 21.29 2.65 2.74
N HIS A 372 21.04 3.91 3.05
CA HIS A 372 20.68 4.91 2.05
C HIS A 372 21.43 6.22 2.26
N SER A 373 21.63 6.94 1.18
CA SER A 373 22.36 8.21 1.16
C SER A 373 21.79 9.10 0.08
N TYR A 374 21.28 10.26 0.46
CA TYR A 374 20.72 11.27 -0.42
C TYR A 374 21.34 12.62 -0.10
N SER A 375 22.03 13.23 -1.06
CA SER A 375 22.60 14.56 -0.89
C SER A 375 21.51 15.61 -0.60
N SER A 376 21.89 16.69 0.06
CA SER A 376 20.98 17.80 0.38
C SER A 376 20.33 18.45 -0.84
N SER A 377 21.03 18.45 -1.97
CA SER A 377 20.54 18.95 -3.28
C SER A 377 19.83 17.90 -4.14
N PHE A 378 19.73 16.63 -3.68
CA PHE A 378 18.99 15.59 -4.40
C PHE A 378 17.48 15.88 -4.36
N GLY A 379 16.87 16.13 -5.52
CA GLY A 379 15.45 16.46 -5.63
C GLY A 379 14.55 15.30 -5.19
N SER A 380 13.49 15.60 -4.45
CA SER A 380 12.56 14.60 -3.93
C SER A 380 11.30 14.41 -4.79
N ASP A 381 11.17 15.13 -5.91
CA ASP A 381 10.02 15.01 -6.79
C ASP A 381 9.97 13.62 -7.42
N TYR A 382 8.80 13.01 -7.49
CA TYR A 382 8.55 11.68 -8.02
C TYR A 382 9.34 10.54 -7.35
N THR A 383 9.87 10.75 -6.14
CA THR A 383 10.66 9.75 -5.42
C THR A 383 9.86 9.08 -4.29
N GLY A 384 10.26 7.87 -3.93
CA GLY A 384 9.63 7.09 -2.87
C GLY A 384 10.60 6.15 -2.14
N GLY A 385 11.91 6.44 -2.14
CA GLY A 385 12.93 5.62 -1.46
C GLY A 385 12.72 5.47 0.05
N ILE A 386 13.45 4.55 0.69
CA ILE A 386 13.51 4.40 2.16
C ILE A 386 13.97 5.73 2.76
N ARG A 387 13.35 6.19 3.85
CA ARG A 387 13.66 7.46 4.49
C ARG A 387 13.21 7.54 5.94
N GLY A 388 13.89 8.34 6.73
CA GLY A 388 13.52 8.67 8.10
C GLY A 388 12.58 9.88 8.20
N TRP A 389 12.66 10.83 7.27
CA TRP A 389 11.82 12.03 7.18
C TRP A 389 10.76 11.92 6.10
N THR A 390 10.16 13.05 5.73
CA THR A 390 9.05 13.10 4.77
C THR A 390 9.51 13.04 3.31
N LYS A 391 10.74 13.45 3.01
CA LYS A 391 11.28 13.56 1.64
C LYS A 391 12.45 12.60 1.45
N THR A 392 12.58 12.03 0.26
CA THR A 392 13.76 11.25 -0.17
C THR A 392 14.85 12.20 -0.64
N SER A 393 15.40 13.00 0.26
CA SER A 393 16.49 13.95 0.03
C SER A 393 17.11 14.37 1.36
N ASP A 394 18.34 14.89 1.32
CA ASP A 394 19.02 15.45 2.48
C ASP A 394 19.07 14.46 3.66
N GLU A 395 19.51 13.21 3.39
CA GLU A 395 19.47 12.17 4.41
C GLU A 395 20.47 11.05 4.15
N HIS A 396 21.17 10.64 5.21
CA HIS A 396 21.95 9.39 5.26
C HIS A 396 21.34 8.51 6.35
N GLY A 397 21.19 7.23 6.08
CA GLY A 397 20.60 6.35 7.08
C GLY A 397 20.99 4.89 6.94
N VAL A 398 20.81 4.17 8.04
CA VAL A 398 20.95 2.72 8.12
C VAL A 398 19.77 2.14 8.87
N ALA A 399 19.25 1.04 8.36
CA ALA A 399 18.17 0.30 8.98
C ALA A 399 18.53 -1.19 9.08
N ILE A 400 18.17 -1.80 10.20
CA ILE A 400 18.34 -3.23 10.47
C ILE A 400 17.02 -3.77 11.00
N GLY A 401 16.58 -4.91 10.48
CA GLY A 401 15.37 -5.60 10.91
C GLY A 401 15.61 -7.07 11.17
N LEU A 402 15.01 -7.61 12.21
CA LEU A 402 15.03 -9.03 12.56
C LEU A 402 13.59 -9.54 12.61
N GLU A 403 13.31 -10.60 11.86
CA GLU A 403 11.98 -11.20 11.76
C GLU A 403 12.02 -12.69 12.10
N LYS A 404 11.02 -13.16 12.86
CA LYS A 404 10.76 -14.59 13.09
C LYS A 404 9.26 -14.81 13.23
N SER A 405 8.68 -15.67 12.40
CA SER A 405 7.28 -16.12 12.55
C SER A 405 6.24 -14.99 12.71
N GLY A 406 6.49 -13.81 12.09
CA GLY A 406 5.63 -12.62 12.17
C GLY A 406 5.98 -11.66 13.31
N ALA A 407 6.81 -12.06 14.29
CA ALA A 407 7.44 -11.12 15.22
C ALA A 407 8.52 -10.33 14.47
N PHE A 408 8.61 -9.04 14.71
CA PHE A 408 9.51 -8.15 13.99
C PHE A 408 10.10 -7.08 14.91
N LEU A 409 11.41 -6.91 14.85
CA LEU A 409 12.12 -5.83 15.49
C LEU A 409 12.92 -5.08 14.43
N THR A 410 12.75 -3.77 14.35
CA THR A 410 13.59 -2.93 13.48
C THR A 410 14.12 -1.72 14.24
N ALA A 411 15.33 -1.31 13.87
CA ALA A 411 15.93 -0.07 14.27
C ALA A 411 16.45 0.66 13.04
N ASP A 412 16.14 1.94 12.91
CA ASP A 412 16.70 2.81 11.89
C ASP A 412 17.31 4.08 12.50
N LEU A 413 18.46 4.46 11.98
CA LEU A 413 19.17 5.69 12.27
C LEU A 413 19.23 6.51 10.98
N ALA A 414 18.82 7.77 11.06
CA ALA A 414 18.90 8.71 9.95
C ALA A 414 19.54 10.02 10.40
N LEU A 415 20.38 10.61 9.55
CA LEU A 415 21.10 11.86 9.73
C LEU A 415 20.80 12.77 8.55
N LYS A 416 20.64 14.08 8.78
CA LYS A 416 20.54 15.05 7.69
C LYS A 416 21.93 15.29 7.07
N ASP A 417 21.99 15.41 5.74
CA ASP A 417 23.22 15.71 5.01
C ASP A 417 23.63 17.19 5.20
N GLY A 418 22.67 18.11 5.01
CA GLY A 418 22.91 19.55 5.15
C GLY A 418 23.07 20.03 6.60
N ASP A 419 22.57 19.27 7.58
CA ASP A 419 22.68 19.61 9.00
C ASP A 419 22.80 18.33 9.86
N ARG A 420 24.01 17.85 10.05
CA ARG A 420 24.31 16.60 10.77
C ARG A 420 23.94 16.62 12.25
N SER A 421 23.61 17.78 12.83
CA SER A 421 23.06 17.87 14.19
C SER A 421 21.66 17.27 14.24
N LYS A 422 20.92 17.30 13.13
CA LYS A 422 19.59 16.71 12.97
C LYS A 422 19.70 15.22 12.67
N ARG A 423 19.51 14.45 13.72
CA ARG A 423 19.49 12.99 13.67
C ARG A 423 18.20 12.44 14.27
N GLN A 424 17.82 11.25 13.81
CA GLN A 424 16.63 10.55 14.27
C GLN A 424 16.96 9.07 14.45
N VAL A 425 16.46 8.50 15.53
CA VAL A 425 16.42 7.05 15.74
C VAL A 425 14.97 6.63 15.82
N ARG A 426 14.61 5.56 15.14
CA ARG A 426 13.31 4.90 15.28
C ARG A 426 13.52 3.43 15.61
N VAL A 427 12.68 2.92 16.49
CA VAL A 427 12.60 1.50 16.81
C VAL A 427 11.16 1.08 16.74
N LEU A 428 10.92 -0.05 16.11
CA LEU A 428 9.62 -0.68 16.05
C LEU A 428 9.77 -2.13 16.52
N PHE A 429 8.93 -2.53 17.46
CA PHE A 429 8.76 -3.92 17.86
C PHE A 429 7.32 -4.35 17.65
N LYS A 430 7.12 -5.51 17.03
CA LYS A 430 5.83 -6.15 16.84
C LYS A 430 5.91 -7.60 17.30
N LEU A 431 4.87 -8.04 18.01
CA LEU A 431 4.75 -9.41 18.49
C LEU A 431 3.30 -9.89 18.37
N PRO A 432 2.98 -10.71 17.37
CA PRO A 432 1.70 -11.40 17.30
C PRO A 432 1.75 -12.66 18.18
N LEU A 433 0.83 -12.79 19.12
CA LEU A 433 0.67 -13.93 20.02
C LEU A 433 -0.63 -14.66 19.70
N GLN A 434 -0.55 -15.94 19.37
CA GLN A 434 -1.72 -16.78 19.25
C GLN A 434 -2.17 -17.19 20.66
N LEU A 435 -3.32 -16.67 21.13
CA LEU A 435 -3.85 -17.04 22.43
C LEU A 435 -4.64 -18.36 22.34
N THR A 436 -5.49 -18.47 21.32
CA THR A 436 -6.29 -19.66 21.02
C THR A 436 -6.43 -19.83 19.51
N GLY A 437 -7.01 -20.94 19.05
CA GLY A 437 -7.35 -21.10 17.63
C GLY A 437 -8.31 -20.04 17.07
N THR A 438 -8.95 -19.24 17.94
CA THR A 438 -9.94 -18.21 17.60
C THR A 438 -9.51 -16.80 17.97
N SER A 439 -8.37 -16.62 18.68
CA SER A 439 -7.93 -15.30 19.15
C SER A 439 -6.43 -15.06 19.00
N VAL A 440 -6.08 -13.85 18.59
CA VAL A 440 -4.72 -13.34 18.43
C VAL A 440 -4.59 -12.02 19.17
N LEU A 441 -3.54 -11.89 19.98
CA LEU A 441 -3.11 -10.66 20.59
C LEU A 441 -1.89 -10.13 19.84
N SER A 442 -1.93 -8.89 19.41
CA SER A 442 -0.80 -8.25 18.72
C SER A 442 -0.30 -7.07 19.55
N ILE A 443 0.96 -7.12 19.95
CA ILE A 443 1.62 -6.05 20.70
C ILE A 443 2.51 -5.28 19.73
N ARG A 444 2.46 -3.94 19.76
CA ARG A 444 3.30 -3.06 18.99
C ARG A 444 3.85 -1.96 19.86
N ILE A 445 5.16 -1.76 19.82
CA ILE A 445 5.86 -0.69 20.52
C ILE A 445 6.64 0.10 19.48
N THR A 446 6.50 1.41 19.52
CA THR A 446 7.21 2.33 18.63
C THR A 446 7.95 3.36 19.48
N GLU A 447 9.20 3.62 19.13
CA GLU A 447 10.00 4.66 19.75
C GLU A 447 10.62 5.52 18.66
N ARG A 448 10.50 6.84 18.79
CA ARG A 448 11.18 7.81 17.92
C ARG A 448 11.91 8.83 18.79
N PHE A 449 13.18 8.98 18.56
CA PHE A 449 14.03 9.93 19.24
C PHE A 449 14.64 10.94 18.25
N ARG A 450 14.46 12.24 18.53
CA ARG A 450 14.99 13.38 17.78
C ARG A 450 15.64 14.36 18.72
N PRO A 451 16.95 14.28 18.98
CA PRO A 451 17.62 15.08 20.01
C PRO A 451 17.61 16.60 19.75
N TYR A 452 17.41 17.03 18.51
CA TYR A 452 17.36 18.44 18.10
C TYR A 452 15.98 19.09 18.34
N GLU A 453 14.94 18.31 18.62
CA GLU A 453 13.62 18.82 18.98
C GLU A 453 13.49 18.90 20.50
N GLU A 454 13.03 20.03 21.04
CA GLU A 454 12.85 20.18 22.50
C GLU A 454 11.58 19.44 22.95
N VAL A 455 10.45 19.73 22.32
CA VAL A 455 9.13 19.23 22.73
C VAL A 455 8.86 17.83 22.21
N LEU A 456 9.19 17.56 20.94
CA LEU A 456 8.93 16.29 20.27
C LEU A 456 10.16 15.37 20.26
N ARG A 457 11.07 15.55 21.23
CA ARG A 457 12.33 14.79 21.34
C ARG A 457 12.09 13.28 21.40
N TYR A 458 11.10 12.87 22.17
CA TYR A 458 10.69 11.48 22.32
C TYR A 458 9.25 11.32 21.89
N ARG A 459 8.96 10.24 21.17
CA ARG A 459 7.60 9.81 20.86
C ARG A 459 7.53 8.30 21.03
N THR A 460 6.96 7.88 22.16
CA THR A 460 6.80 6.48 22.53
C THR A 460 5.35 6.08 22.34
N GLY A 461 5.08 5.08 21.54
CA GLY A 461 3.76 4.52 21.33
C GLY A 461 3.72 3.05 21.76
N ALA A 462 2.70 2.67 22.49
CA ALA A 462 2.40 1.28 22.82
C ALA A 462 0.97 0.96 22.38
N ARG A 463 0.79 -0.14 21.65
CA ARG A 463 -0.50 -0.56 21.12
C ARG A 463 -0.67 -2.05 21.33
N CYS A 464 -1.87 -2.44 21.77
CA CYS A 464 -2.29 -3.79 21.98
C CYS A 464 -3.61 -4.02 21.23
N ASP A 465 -3.61 -4.89 20.23
CA ASP A 465 -4.78 -5.27 19.45
C ASP A 465 -5.17 -6.70 19.80
N LEU A 466 -6.43 -6.92 20.14
CA LEU A 466 -7.04 -8.23 20.33
C LEU A 466 -8.02 -8.49 19.19
N ASP A 467 -7.76 -9.52 18.42
CA ASP A 467 -8.66 -10.02 17.38
C ASP A 467 -9.26 -11.37 17.81
N TRP A 468 -10.57 -11.52 17.64
CA TRP A 468 -11.28 -12.78 17.84
C TRP A 468 -12.23 -13.06 16.67
N SER A 469 -12.33 -14.33 16.26
CA SER A 469 -13.27 -14.77 15.23
C SER A 469 -13.81 -16.18 15.54
N SER A 470 -15.09 -16.38 15.42
CA SER A 470 -15.73 -17.69 15.61
C SER A 470 -15.32 -18.73 14.56
N SER A 471 -14.78 -18.32 13.42
CA SER A 471 -14.28 -19.21 12.35
C SER A 471 -12.80 -19.55 12.45
N GLY A 472 -12.16 -19.14 13.52
CA GLY A 472 -10.73 -19.32 13.74
C GLY A 472 -9.88 -18.14 13.27
N LEU A 473 -8.75 -17.95 13.94
CA LEU A 473 -7.75 -16.91 13.68
C LEU A 473 -6.33 -17.48 13.77
N SER A 474 -5.39 -17.00 12.94
CA SER A 474 -3.97 -17.29 13.00
C SER A 474 -3.12 -16.03 13.06
N ALA A 475 -1.97 -16.10 13.66
CA ALA A 475 -0.99 -15.01 13.69
C ALA A 475 -0.35 -14.74 12.32
N ARG A 476 -0.29 -15.76 11.45
CA ARG A 476 0.14 -15.68 10.05
C ARG A 476 -1.07 -15.58 9.11
N TYR A 477 -0.88 -15.60 7.83
CA TYR A 477 -1.92 -15.43 6.81
C TYR A 477 -2.89 -16.60 6.75
N GLY A 478 -4.16 -16.36 6.76
CA GLY A 478 -5.14 -17.41 6.49
C GLY A 478 -6.53 -16.83 6.36
N PRO A 479 -7.20 -16.94 5.22
CA PRO A 479 -8.57 -16.51 5.08
C PRO A 479 -9.51 -17.59 5.58
N SER A 480 -10.41 -17.23 6.42
CA SER A 480 -11.71 -17.85 6.40
C SER A 480 -12.71 -16.83 5.89
N ASP A 481 -13.13 -16.97 4.65
CA ASP A 481 -14.33 -16.27 4.16
C ASP A 481 -15.62 -16.89 4.71
N LYS A 482 -15.49 -17.82 5.66
CA LYS A 482 -16.63 -18.47 6.31
C LYS A 482 -17.44 -17.44 7.11
N PRO A 483 -18.76 -17.61 7.15
CA PRO A 483 -19.62 -16.81 8.02
C PRO A 483 -19.10 -16.83 9.46
N ALA A 484 -18.88 -15.67 10.05
CA ALA A 484 -18.27 -15.57 11.35
C ALA A 484 -18.72 -14.34 12.14
N TRP A 485 -18.80 -14.48 13.45
CA TRP A 485 -18.75 -13.37 14.39
C TRP A 485 -17.30 -12.93 14.55
N LYS A 486 -17.09 -11.62 14.61
CA LYS A 486 -15.77 -11.02 14.76
C LYS A 486 -15.81 -9.97 15.85
N ILE A 487 -14.81 -9.98 16.70
CA ILE A 487 -14.59 -8.96 17.73
C ILE A 487 -13.15 -8.48 17.60
N ARG A 488 -12.95 -7.17 17.60
CA ARG A 488 -11.64 -6.53 17.65
C ARG A 488 -11.63 -5.51 18.79
N GLY A 489 -10.60 -5.54 19.62
CA GLY A 489 -10.34 -4.54 20.64
C GLY A 489 -8.96 -3.92 20.45
N ARG A 490 -8.81 -2.64 20.77
CA ARG A 490 -7.51 -1.96 20.80
C ARG A 490 -7.38 -1.12 22.06
N LEU A 491 -6.19 -1.18 22.64
CA LEU A 491 -5.70 -0.21 23.60
C LEU A 491 -4.44 0.41 23.03
N GLU A 492 -4.39 1.73 22.96
CA GLU A 492 -3.26 2.47 22.44
C GLU A 492 -2.92 3.62 23.36
N GLY A 493 -1.64 3.71 23.73
CA GLY A 493 -1.06 4.80 24.50
C GLY A 493 0.04 5.47 23.69
N LEU A 494 0.09 6.78 23.74
CA LEU A 494 1.12 7.59 23.11
C LEU A 494 1.66 8.61 24.12
N LEU A 495 2.96 8.62 24.30
CA LEU A 495 3.67 9.61 25.10
C LEU A 495 4.58 10.43 24.19
N CYS A 496 4.31 11.73 24.09
CA CYS A 496 5.14 12.66 23.36
C CYS A 496 5.19 13.99 24.14
N ARG A 497 4.24 14.89 23.95
CA ARG A 497 4.10 16.11 24.73
C ARG A 497 3.37 15.86 26.04
N SER A 498 2.36 15.02 25.98
CA SER A 498 1.57 14.52 27.12
C SER A 498 1.22 13.06 26.88
N LEU A 499 0.69 12.41 27.91
CA LEU A 499 0.14 11.06 27.76
C LEU A 499 -1.22 11.15 27.05
N ALA A 500 -1.32 10.49 25.93
CA ALA A 500 -2.56 10.32 25.19
C ALA A 500 -2.98 8.85 25.18
N GLY A 501 -4.27 8.58 25.14
CA GLY A 501 -4.82 7.24 25.13
C GLY A 501 -6.05 7.10 24.25
N LEU A 502 -6.19 5.92 23.64
CA LEU A 502 -7.34 5.51 22.86
C LEU A 502 -7.68 4.07 23.17
N ALA A 503 -8.96 3.79 23.36
CA ALA A 503 -9.46 2.43 23.45
C ALA A 503 -10.69 2.27 22.56
N TYR A 504 -10.78 1.12 21.86
CA TYR A 504 -12.00 0.79 21.14
C TYR A 504 -12.37 -0.69 21.25
N LEU A 505 -13.66 -0.95 21.07
CA LEU A 505 -14.21 -2.28 20.86
C LEU A 505 -15.10 -2.24 19.60
N GLU A 506 -14.81 -3.14 18.65
CA GLU A 506 -15.59 -3.38 17.44
C GLU A 506 -16.14 -4.80 17.47
N GLY A 507 -17.44 -4.95 17.26
CA GLY A 507 -18.09 -6.25 17.14
C GLY A 507 -18.96 -6.32 15.90
N GLY A 508 -19.06 -7.49 15.28
CA GLY A 508 -19.88 -7.64 14.08
C GLY A 508 -19.96 -9.05 13.56
N ARG A 509 -20.76 -9.22 12.51
CA ARG A 509 -20.95 -10.49 11.82
C ARG A 509 -20.78 -10.31 10.32
N LYS A 510 -20.09 -11.27 9.69
CA LYS A 510 -19.97 -11.40 8.25
C LYS A 510 -20.60 -12.71 7.81
N THR A 511 -21.42 -12.67 6.76
CA THR A 511 -21.95 -13.83 6.03
C THR A 511 -21.64 -13.66 4.55
N ASP A 512 -22.05 -14.61 3.70
CA ASP A 512 -21.80 -14.56 2.24
C ASP A 512 -22.53 -13.41 1.53
N TRP A 513 -23.66 -12.95 2.10
CA TRP A 513 -24.51 -11.93 1.51
C TRP A 513 -24.68 -10.66 2.35
N PHE A 514 -24.32 -10.70 3.66
CA PHE A 514 -24.51 -9.60 4.59
C PHE A 514 -23.32 -9.45 5.54
N SER A 515 -23.01 -8.21 5.90
CA SER A 515 -22.05 -7.89 6.96
C SER A 515 -22.54 -6.68 7.75
N ALA A 516 -22.34 -6.69 9.06
CA ALA A 516 -22.60 -5.53 9.92
C ALA A 516 -21.58 -5.48 11.05
N TYR A 517 -21.09 -4.29 11.35
CA TYR A 517 -20.11 -4.02 12.41
C TYR A 517 -20.50 -2.75 13.15
N LEU A 518 -20.29 -2.76 14.46
CA LEU A 518 -20.45 -1.62 15.34
C LEU A 518 -19.17 -1.43 16.13
N ARG A 519 -18.67 -0.20 16.23
CA ARG A 519 -17.48 0.16 16.97
C ARG A 519 -17.74 1.35 17.89
N GLY A 520 -17.39 1.18 19.16
CA GLY A 520 -17.31 2.24 20.15
C GLY A 520 -15.86 2.57 20.46
N THR A 521 -15.50 3.84 20.49
CA THR A 521 -14.13 4.33 20.77
C THR A 521 -14.21 5.39 21.87
N ILE A 522 -13.26 5.36 22.80
CA ILE A 522 -13.04 6.39 23.83
C ILE A 522 -11.61 6.90 23.66
N PHE A 523 -11.41 8.21 23.77
CA PHE A 523 -10.10 8.82 23.59
C PHE A 523 -9.87 10.00 24.54
N ILE A 524 -8.60 10.16 24.95
CA ILE A 524 -8.10 11.25 25.77
C ILE A 524 -6.77 11.70 25.14
N VAL A 525 -6.78 12.86 24.48
CA VAL A 525 -5.65 13.40 23.73
C VAL A 525 -5.63 14.92 23.88
N ASP A 526 -4.82 15.43 24.79
CA ASP A 526 -4.87 16.85 25.18
C ASP A 526 -4.19 17.78 24.17
N ASN A 527 -3.13 17.33 23.52
CA ASN A 527 -2.37 18.12 22.56
C ASN A 527 -2.50 17.60 21.15
N TRP A 528 -2.53 18.49 20.17
CA TRP A 528 -2.57 18.13 18.75
C TRP A 528 -1.37 17.29 18.31
N ASP A 529 -0.20 17.51 18.91
CA ASP A 529 1.02 16.76 18.62
C ASP A 529 0.94 15.29 19.06
N ASP A 530 0.08 15.00 20.05
CA ASP A 530 -0.17 13.67 20.60
C ASP A 530 -1.33 12.94 19.92
N ARG A 531 -1.95 13.54 18.87
CA ARG A 531 -3.10 12.93 18.19
C ARG A 531 -2.83 11.50 17.76
N ILE A 532 -3.85 10.65 17.95
CA ILE A 532 -3.84 9.25 17.58
C ILE A 532 -4.69 9.08 16.32
N TYR A 533 -4.13 8.44 15.31
CA TYR A 533 -4.87 8.03 14.13
C TYR A 533 -5.33 6.59 14.32
N SER A 534 -6.57 6.29 14.02
CA SER A 534 -7.07 4.92 14.06
C SER A 534 -7.95 4.64 12.85
N TYR A 535 -7.59 3.59 12.12
CA TYR A 535 -8.38 3.14 10.98
C TYR A 535 -9.77 2.69 11.45
N GLU A 536 -10.80 3.18 10.79
CA GLU A 536 -12.18 2.74 10.96
C GLU A 536 -12.66 2.00 9.72
N ARG A 537 -13.39 0.91 9.94
CA ARG A 537 -13.98 0.12 8.86
C ARG A 537 -14.91 0.97 8.02
N ASP A 538 -14.82 0.82 6.68
CA ASP A 538 -15.65 1.53 5.72
C ASP A 538 -16.09 0.58 4.59
N ALA A 539 -16.87 1.08 3.62
CA ALA A 539 -17.20 0.35 2.41
C ALA A 539 -15.91 0.02 1.62
N PRO A 540 -15.84 -1.12 0.92
CA PRO A 540 -14.68 -1.50 0.13
C PRO A 540 -14.23 -0.39 -0.84
N GLY A 541 -12.92 -0.12 -0.88
CA GLY A 541 -12.35 0.96 -1.68
C GLY A 541 -12.44 2.35 -1.05
N ASN A 542 -13.05 2.50 0.12
CA ASN A 542 -12.97 3.70 0.94
C ASN A 542 -11.94 3.51 2.05
N PHE A 543 -11.33 4.62 2.46
CA PHE A 543 -10.33 4.64 3.50
C PHE A 543 -10.65 5.75 4.50
N THR A 544 -10.94 5.36 5.74
CA THR A 544 -11.31 6.30 6.81
C THR A 544 -10.38 6.14 8.00
N VAL A 545 -9.58 7.17 8.26
CA VAL A 545 -8.62 7.24 9.37
C VAL A 545 -8.80 8.58 10.07
N PRO A 546 -9.77 8.69 11.01
CA PRO A 546 -9.92 9.90 11.79
C PRO A 546 -8.70 10.15 12.68
N ALA A 547 -8.37 11.43 12.86
CA ALA A 547 -7.44 11.89 13.87
C ALA A 547 -8.21 12.13 15.17
N TYR A 548 -7.95 11.35 16.19
CA TYR A 548 -8.52 11.52 17.51
C TYR A 548 -7.72 12.57 18.28
N TYR A 549 -8.41 13.64 18.65
CA TYR A 549 -7.88 14.79 19.36
C TYR A 549 -8.95 15.38 20.29
N GLY A 550 -8.58 15.78 21.49
CA GLY A 550 -9.49 16.18 22.56
C GLY A 550 -9.86 15.01 23.45
N ARG A 551 -10.93 15.14 24.22
CA ARG A 551 -11.44 14.11 25.13
C ARG A 551 -12.89 13.80 24.82
N GLY A 552 -13.18 12.55 24.52
CA GLY A 552 -14.54 12.18 24.10
C GLY A 552 -14.69 10.73 23.70
N TRP A 553 -15.74 10.50 22.94
CA TRP A 553 -16.08 9.18 22.41
C TRP A 553 -16.52 9.26 20.95
N SER A 554 -16.43 8.15 20.26
CA SER A 554 -16.94 7.99 18.90
C SER A 554 -17.70 6.68 18.78
N LEU A 555 -18.79 6.70 18.00
CA LEU A 555 -19.54 5.51 17.62
C LEU A 555 -19.57 5.43 16.09
N SER A 556 -19.24 4.27 15.53
CA SER A 556 -19.36 4.02 14.09
C SER A 556 -20.02 2.69 13.81
N ALA A 557 -20.88 2.67 12.80
CA ALA A 557 -21.59 1.48 12.31
C ALA A 557 -21.36 1.34 10.81
N VAL A 558 -21.10 0.12 10.35
CA VAL A 558 -20.93 -0.20 8.92
C VAL A 558 -21.78 -1.43 8.60
N SER A 559 -22.54 -1.37 7.53
CA SER A 559 -23.26 -2.52 7.00
C SER A 559 -23.01 -2.69 5.50
N GLY A 560 -23.09 -3.94 5.03
CA GLY A 560 -22.95 -4.29 3.63
C GLY A 560 -23.89 -5.43 3.27
N CYS A 561 -24.48 -5.36 2.07
CA CYS A 561 -25.36 -6.39 1.52
C CYS A 561 -24.96 -6.70 0.09
N LYS A 562 -24.93 -8.00 -0.27
CA LYS A 562 -24.65 -8.51 -1.62
C LYS A 562 -25.88 -9.23 -2.15
N LEU A 563 -26.47 -8.69 -3.19
CA LEU A 563 -27.65 -9.21 -3.88
C LEU A 563 -27.25 -9.79 -5.24
N ARG A 564 -27.63 -11.02 -5.52
CA ARG A 564 -27.49 -11.65 -6.84
C ARG A 564 -28.74 -11.39 -7.66
N LEU A 565 -28.60 -10.60 -8.72
CA LEU A 565 -29.73 -10.17 -9.58
C LEU A 565 -30.03 -11.13 -10.76
N GLY A 566 -29.40 -12.32 -10.76
CA GLY A 566 -29.52 -13.27 -11.87
C GLY A 566 -28.62 -12.91 -13.08
N ARG A 567 -28.49 -13.81 -14.04
CA ARG A 567 -27.63 -13.65 -15.25
C ARG A 567 -26.19 -13.17 -14.97
N GLY A 568 -25.59 -13.57 -13.83
CA GLY A 568 -24.26 -13.18 -13.43
C GLY A 568 -24.13 -11.76 -12.86
N ARG A 569 -25.24 -11.01 -12.72
CA ARG A 569 -25.24 -9.65 -12.17
C ARG A 569 -25.24 -9.67 -10.65
N THR A 570 -24.48 -8.74 -10.06
CA THR A 570 -24.39 -8.58 -8.60
C THR A 570 -24.52 -7.11 -8.23
N LEU A 571 -25.38 -6.82 -7.24
CA LEU A 571 -25.47 -5.51 -6.60
C LEU A 571 -24.91 -5.64 -5.17
N LYS A 572 -23.96 -4.78 -4.83
CA LYS A 572 -23.42 -4.64 -3.46
C LYS A 572 -23.78 -3.26 -2.94
N LEU A 573 -24.43 -3.20 -1.79
CA LEU A 573 -24.81 -1.97 -1.12
C LEU A 573 -24.06 -1.87 0.20
N TYR A 574 -23.51 -0.68 0.51
CA TYR A 574 -22.80 -0.40 1.75
C TYR A 574 -23.33 0.90 2.36
N PHE A 575 -23.42 0.89 3.66
CA PHE A 575 -23.78 2.06 4.45
C PHE A 575 -22.85 2.18 5.64
N ARG A 576 -22.39 3.40 5.93
CA ARG A 576 -21.61 3.73 7.12
C ARG A 576 -22.20 4.98 7.77
N ALA A 577 -22.35 4.94 9.10
CA ALA A 577 -22.67 6.10 9.91
C ALA A 577 -21.67 6.21 11.05
N SER A 578 -21.24 7.41 11.38
CA SER A 578 -20.35 7.65 12.53
C SER A 578 -20.67 8.98 13.17
N THR A 579 -20.45 9.05 14.48
CA THR A 579 -20.51 10.28 15.26
C THR A 579 -19.35 10.34 16.24
N MET A 580 -18.78 11.53 16.42
CA MET A 580 -17.72 11.80 17.39
C MET A 580 -18.16 12.97 18.27
N ALA A 581 -18.16 12.76 19.59
CA ALA A 581 -18.56 13.75 20.57
C ALA A 581 -17.43 14.02 21.57
N TYR A 582 -17.33 15.27 22.01
CA TYR A 582 -16.25 15.77 22.87
C TYR A 582 -16.78 16.03 24.30
N SER A 583 -17.36 15.01 24.91
CA SER A 583 -18.11 15.12 26.18
C SER A 583 -17.26 15.34 27.43
N PHE A 584 -15.93 15.08 27.35
CA PHE A 584 -15.04 15.17 28.51
C PHE A 584 -14.11 16.38 28.46
N MET A 585 -14.48 17.41 27.69
CA MET A 585 -13.74 18.66 27.60
C MET A 585 -14.38 19.74 28.50
N LYS A 586 -13.56 20.62 29.06
CA LYS A 586 -14.05 21.79 29.84
C LYS A 586 -14.91 22.71 28.98
N GLU A 587 -14.53 22.90 27.71
CA GLU A 587 -15.32 23.62 26.71
C GLU A 587 -15.86 22.61 25.69
N PRO A 588 -17.20 22.45 25.60
CA PRO A 588 -17.78 21.48 24.68
C PRO A 588 -17.56 21.92 23.22
N LYS A 589 -16.96 21.01 22.44
CA LYS A 589 -16.91 21.16 20.99
C LYS A 589 -18.15 20.54 20.35
N PRO A 590 -18.59 21.06 19.19
CA PRO A 590 -19.71 20.45 18.47
C PRO A 590 -19.36 19.01 18.05
N SER A 591 -20.33 18.12 18.17
CA SER A 591 -20.21 16.76 17.66
C SER A 591 -20.12 16.76 16.14
N VAL A 592 -19.32 15.84 15.60
CA VAL A 592 -19.16 15.65 14.15
C VAL A 592 -19.81 14.32 13.77
N SER A 593 -20.83 14.39 12.91
CA SER A 593 -21.48 13.18 12.38
C SER A 593 -21.23 13.07 10.88
N GLU A 594 -21.02 11.84 10.41
CA GLU A 594 -20.81 11.50 9.01
C GLU A 594 -21.66 10.30 8.63
N ALA A 595 -22.31 10.35 7.47
CA ALA A 595 -23.00 9.22 6.86
C ALA A 595 -22.50 9.01 5.44
N LYS A 596 -22.27 7.77 5.05
CA LYS A 596 -21.83 7.37 3.70
C LYS A 596 -22.70 6.26 3.16
N ALA A 597 -23.00 6.31 1.88
CA ALA A 597 -23.65 5.24 1.14
C ALA A 597 -22.86 4.93 -0.12
N GLN A 598 -22.76 3.63 -0.45
CA GLN A 598 -22.07 3.18 -1.66
C GLN A 598 -22.85 2.03 -2.30
N ALA A 599 -23.02 2.10 -3.62
CA ALA A 599 -23.58 1.03 -4.43
C ALA A 599 -22.55 0.60 -5.48
N VAL A 600 -22.38 -0.70 -5.65
CA VAL A 600 -21.53 -1.31 -6.69
C VAL A 600 -22.35 -2.30 -7.48
N VAL A 601 -22.42 -2.12 -8.79
CA VAL A 601 -23.10 -3.02 -9.73
C VAL A 601 -22.06 -3.67 -10.61
N MET A 602 -22.09 -5.00 -10.68
CA MET A 602 -21.25 -5.81 -11.59
C MET A 602 -22.17 -6.53 -12.58
N PHE A 603 -21.88 -6.43 -13.91
CA PHE A 603 -22.74 -6.99 -14.97
C PHE A 603 -21.99 -7.28 -16.28
#